data_e5daf75844521a46b8f5f5a812e91cf6
#
_entry.id   e5daf75844521a46b8f5f5a812e91cf6
#
_cell.length_a   1.000
_cell.length_b   1.000
_cell.length_c   1.000
_cell.angle_alpha   90.00
_cell.angle_beta   90.00
_cell.angle_gamma   90.00
#
_symmetry.space_group_name_H-M   'P 1'
#
loop_
_entity.id
_entity.type
_entity.pdbx_description
1 polymer ?
#
loop_
_entity_poly.entity_id
_entity_poly.type
_entity_poly.pdbx_seq_one_letter_code
_entity_poly.pdbx_strand_id
1 'polypeptide(L)'
;MTWTEETIEKYCVLTEDAAAGTPVRLMEWQRDLIRRSEGKRMVWLEIPRKNGKSAFIAMLAIAHLLKGWKDNSNPQVIIAAATREQAGVLFGYVRNTILMNPVLKQALIPYRKEIHLLNKPGFLKTITSDGLSNHGANPSLILCDEIHAWNEHKGPELWEALRTSMAARPSQMIAITTAGGAFTFAHKWHEYATKVLNGDVDDPSFLPIIYGAKDTEDPHDPAVWAKANPSLGVTVTMEYLEELSRTAKFDEPTLLSLRKLHLNQWAGSAQPYIELGTWNRCAAKEPIGLANWRCYLGVDLAAVNDWTAYVLLFWDGTDRFYTKQYYQITEHSMNKRKNKYPNLVRNWQKHGHVEVLPGEVNTTPDRVRRILEICDEWPVEAVFFDPWNAAETIDQVRQKFGAKFCFEVRQGVLMINEPMKLLYRLVQQRRIGHDGNPVTAWHISNTTLQIDKNDNWTFNKKNAPDKIDGTAALITALAGYVHNAQASQSVYQTEDIIFV
;
A
#
# COMPACT_ATOMS: atom_id res chain seq x y z
N MET A 1 2.75 -22.47 32.07
CA MET A 1 1.63 -21.52 31.81
C MET A 1 2.08 -20.16 32.37
N THR A 2 1.94 -19.08 31.60
CA THR A 2 2.29 -17.75 32.08
C THR A 2 1.17 -17.18 32.97
N TRP A 3 1.47 -16.13 33.77
CA TRP A 3 0.44 -15.41 34.54
C TRP A 3 -0.75 -14.96 33.67
N THR A 4 -0.48 -14.49 32.46
CA THR A 4 -1.53 -14.03 31.54
C THR A 4 -2.42 -15.17 31.07
N GLU A 5 -1.85 -16.32 30.70
CA GLU A 5 -2.60 -17.51 30.30
C GLU A 5 -3.51 -18.01 31.46
N GLU A 6 -2.95 -18.15 32.65
CA GLU A 6 -3.71 -18.58 33.85
C GLU A 6 -4.84 -17.61 34.20
N THR A 7 -4.56 -16.31 34.11
CA THR A 7 -5.55 -15.27 34.42
C THR A 7 -6.70 -15.30 33.44
N ILE A 8 -6.42 -15.43 32.14
CA ILE A 8 -7.46 -15.48 31.10
C ILE A 8 -8.32 -16.71 31.30
N GLU A 9 -7.75 -17.91 31.42
CA GLU A 9 -8.53 -19.15 31.55
C GLU A 9 -9.29 -19.25 32.87
N LYS A 10 -8.82 -18.59 33.91
CA LYS A 10 -9.48 -18.59 35.23
C LYS A 10 -10.62 -17.58 35.32
N TYR A 11 -10.49 -16.41 34.71
CA TYR A 11 -11.40 -15.31 34.95
C TYR A 11 -12.18 -14.84 33.73
N CYS A 12 -11.72 -15.12 32.49
CA CYS A 12 -12.45 -14.70 31.30
C CYS A 12 -13.49 -15.74 30.88
N VAL A 13 -14.60 -15.24 30.38
CA VAL A 13 -15.68 -16.05 29.81
C VAL A 13 -16.01 -15.56 28.40
N LEU A 14 -16.56 -16.43 27.58
CA LEU A 14 -17.12 -16.02 26.29
C LEU A 14 -18.36 -15.15 26.53
N THR A 15 -18.55 -14.11 25.75
CA THR A 15 -19.58 -13.10 25.99
C THR A 15 -20.67 -13.06 24.94
N GLU A 16 -20.55 -13.85 23.89
CA GLU A 16 -21.46 -13.86 22.74
C GLU A 16 -21.97 -15.26 22.43
N ASP A 17 -23.04 -15.30 21.67
CA ASP A 17 -23.72 -16.50 21.17
C ASP A 17 -24.18 -17.51 22.25
N ALA A 18 -24.48 -18.71 21.84
CA ALA A 18 -24.91 -19.79 22.73
C ALA A 18 -23.80 -20.21 23.73
N ALA A 19 -22.57 -19.82 23.51
CA ALA A 19 -21.45 -20.12 24.40
C ALA A 19 -21.23 -19.03 25.49
N ALA A 20 -22.08 -18.01 25.57
CA ALA A 20 -21.97 -16.97 26.57
C ALA A 20 -21.94 -17.53 28.00
N GLY A 21 -20.97 -17.04 28.80
CA GLY A 21 -20.76 -17.51 30.17
C GLY A 21 -19.85 -18.72 30.31
N THR A 22 -19.48 -19.41 29.23
CA THR A 22 -18.54 -20.53 29.30
C THR A 22 -17.11 -20.02 29.53
N PRO A 23 -16.30 -20.73 30.37
CA PRO A 23 -14.90 -20.37 30.56
C PRO A 23 -14.10 -20.40 29.27
N VAL A 24 -13.24 -19.41 29.09
CA VAL A 24 -12.33 -19.37 27.94
C VAL A 24 -11.29 -20.49 28.03
N ARG A 25 -11.01 -21.11 26.88
CA ARG A 25 -9.86 -21.98 26.68
C ARG A 25 -9.00 -21.39 25.57
N LEU A 26 -7.77 -21.02 25.92
CA LEU A 26 -6.85 -20.43 24.96
C LEU A 26 -6.44 -21.45 23.89
N MET A 27 -6.50 -21.06 22.64
CA MET A 27 -5.96 -21.80 21.52
C MET A 27 -4.43 -21.70 21.48
N GLU A 28 -3.77 -22.61 20.78
CA GLU A 28 -2.30 -22.67 20.77
C GLU A 28 -1.66 -21.39 20.19
N TRP A 29 -2.23 -20.82 19.14
CA TRP A 29 -1.73 -19.56 18.58
C TRP A 29 -1.82 -18.37 19.56
N GLN A 30 -2.84 -18.36 20.43
CA GLN A 30 -3.00 -17.34 21.48
C GLN A 30 -1.95 -17.50 22.57
N ARG A 31 -1.67 -18.75 22.97
CA ARG A 31 -0.61 -19.07 23.92
C ARG A 31 0.77 -18.74 23.37
N ASP A 32 1.02 -19.07 22.09
CA ASP A 32 2.28 -18.72 21.41
C ASP A 32 2.50 -17.22 21.39
N LEU A 33 1.47 -16.44 21.01
CA LEU A 33 1.55 -14.99 21.04
C LEU A 33 1.87 -14.45 22.44
N ILE A 34 1.16 -14.92 23.48
CA ILE A 34 1.40 -14.48 24.87
C ILE A 34 2.86 -14.73 25.24
N ARG A 35 3.36 -15.94 25.03
CA ARG A 35 4.74 -16.32 25.41
C ARG A 35 5.81 -15.56 24.63
N ARG A 36 5.64 -15.42 23.34
CA ARG A 36 6.61 -14.73 22.46
C ARG A 36 6.59 -13.22 22.62
N SER A 37 5.45 -12.65 23.03
CA SER A 37 5.31 -11.21 23.26
C SER A 37 5.99 -10.73 24.55
N GLU A 38 6.41 -11.63 25.43
CA GLU A 38 7.07 -11.26 26.67
C GLU A 38 8.41 -10.56 26.37
N GLY A 39 8.61 -9.38 26.97
CA GLY A 39 9.79 -8.54 26.74
C GLY A 39 9.80 -7.79 25.40
N LYS A 40 8.83 -7.98 24.53
CA LYS A 40 8.70 -7.24 23.28
C LYS A 40 8.00 -5.91 23.49
N ARG A 41 8.53 -4.87 22.87
CA ARG A 41 7.95 -3.52 22.95
C ARG A 41 6.76 -3.35 22.00
N MET A 42 6.83 -3.98 20.84
CA MET A 42 5.77 -3.96 19.83
C MET A 42 5.47 -5.36 19.30
N VAL A 43 4.21 -5.70 19.19
CA VAL A 43 3.70 -6.93 18.60
C VAL A 43 2.80 -6.54 17.43
N TRP A 44 3.04 -7.14 16.27
CA TRP A 44 2.22 -6.99 15.08
C TRP A 44 1.58 -8.34 14.74
N LEU A 45 0.27 -8.44 14.88
CA LEU A 45 -0.49 -9.65 14.58
C LEU A 45 -1.38 -9.43 13.35
N GLU A 46 -1.09 -10.14 12.29
CA GLU A 46 -1.98 -10.26 11.14
C GLU A 46 -2.65 -11.64 11.14
N ILE A 47 -3.96 -11.64 11.11
CA ILE A 47 -4.76 -12.86 11.14
C ILE A 47 -6.09 -12.63 10.44
N PRO A 48 -6.63 -13.58 9.65
CA PRO A 48 -7.90 -13.45 8.95
C PRO A 48 -9.07 -13.12 9.88
N ARG A 49 -10.17 -12.66 9.30
CA ARG A 49 -11.41 -12.42 10.02
C ARG A 49 -11.95 -13.70 10.68
N LYS A 50 -12.74 -13.53 11.75
CA LYS A 50 -13.40 -14.60 12.49
C LYS A 50 -12.46 -15.55 13.26
N ASN A 51 -11.17 -15.27 13.37
CA ASN A 51 -10.24 -16.04 14.20
C ASN A 51 -10.23 -15.61 15.69
N GLY A 52 -11.22 -14.85 16.17
CA GLY A 52 -11.36 -14.51 17.59
C GLY A 52 -10.41 -13.42 18.11
N LYS A 53 -9.76 -12.63 17.21
CA LYS A 53 -8.74 -11.65 17.59
C LYS A 53 -9.24 -10.56 18.55
N SER A 54 -10.42 -9.97 18.31
CA SER A 54 -10.96 -8.87 19.14
C SER A 54 -11.29 -9.32 20.55
N ALA A 55 -11.92 -10.49 20.71
CA ALA A 55 -12.17 -11.10 22.02
C ALA A 55 -10.85 -11.39 22.75
N PHE A 56 -9.84 -11.90 22.04
CA PHE A 56 -8.54 -12.20 22.63
C PHE A 56 -7.82 -10.95 23.15
N ILE A 57 -7.84 -9.83 22.40
CA ILE A 57 -7.28 -8.55 22.89
C ILE A 57 -7.98 -8.06 24.14
N ALA A 58 -9.32 -8.18 24.18
CA ALA A 58 -10.09 -7.81 25.38
C ALA A 58 -9.65 -8.61 26.61
N MET A 59 -9.35 -9.90 26.43
CA MET A 59 -8.84 -10.76 27.50
C MET A 59 -7.42 -10.36 27.94
N LEU A 60 -6.55 -9.98 27.01
CA LEU A 60 -5.22 -9.44 27.33
C LEU A 60 -5.32 -8.15 28.15
N ALA A 61 -6.27 -7.28 27.82
CA ALA A 61 -6.51 -6.05 28.58
C ALA A 61 -6.93 -6.35 30.03
N ILE A 62 -7.85 -7.31 30.24
CA ILE A 62 -8.29 -7.75 31.57
C ILE A 62 -7.12 -8.34 32.37
N ALA A 63 -6.36 -9.25 31.77
CA ALA A 63 -5.20 -9.85 32.43
C ALA A 63 -4.15 -8.79 32.84
N HIS A 64 -3.90 -7.81 31.98
CA HIS A 64 -2.97 -6.71 32.28
C HIS A 64 -3.46 -5.82 33.43
N LEU A 65 -4.77 -5.47 33.44
CA LEU A 65 -5.36 -4.70 34.55
C LEU A 65 -5.28 -5.48 35.87
N LEU A 66 -5.59 -6.78 35.88
CA LEU A 66 -5.52 -7.61 37.08
C LEU A 66 -4.09 -7.79 37.59
N LYS A 67 -3.10 -7.92 36.69
CA LYS A 67 -1.69 -7.92 37.06
C LYS A 67 -1.32 -6.63 37.78
N GLY A 68 -1.69 -5.49 37.22
CA GLY A 68 -1.46 -4.20 37.84
C GLY A 68 -2.18 -4.03 39.15
N TRP A 69 -3.39 -4.55 39.30
CA TRP A 69 -4.15 -4.56 40.56
C TRP A 69 -3.42 -5.40 41.62
N LYS A 70 -2.89 -6.57 41.27
CA LYS A 70 -2.13 -7.45 42.17
C LYS A 70 -0.81 -6.81 42.59
N ASP A 71 -0.06 -6.25 41.63
CA ASP A 71 1.29 -5.72 41.85
C ASP A 71 1.31 -4.27 42.39
N ASN A 72 0.14 -3.68 42.67
CA ASN A 72 -0.02 -2.28 43.04
C ASN A 72 0.63 -1.28 42.08
N SER A 73 0.80 -1.67 40.83
CA SER A 73 1.22 -0.78 39.74
C SER A 73 0.03 0.01 39.21
N ASN A 74 0.27 1.12 38.57
CA ASN A 74 -0.80 1.95 37.96
C ASN A 74 -0.96 1.54 36.46
N PRO A 75 -1.68 0.46 36.16
CA PRO A 75 -1.85 0.03 34.77
C PRO A 75 -2.74 0.99 34.00
N GLN A 76 -2.25 1.51 32.90
CA GLN A 76 -3.03 2.34 31.98
C GLN A 76 -3.11 1.60 30.64
N VAL A 77 -4.30 1.11 30.33
CA VAL A 77 -4.58 0.39 29.09
C VAL A 77 -5.32 1.32 28.13
N ILE A 78 -4.77 1.46 26.93
CA ILE A 78 -5.40 2.23 25.86
C ILE A 78 -5.83 1.27 24.76
N ILE A 79 -7.10 1.31 24.37
CA ILE A 79 -7.61 0.64 23.17
C ILE A 79 -7.80 1.70 22.09
N ALA A 80 -7.10 1.55 20.97
CA ALA A 80 -7.17 2.43 19.81
C ALA A 80 -7.85 1.70 18.62
N ALA A 81 -8.84 2.33 18.02
CA ALA A 81 -9.56 1.81 16.86
C ALA A 81 -9.85 2.92 15.83
N ALA A 82 -10.23 2.52 14.60
CA ALA A 82 -10.54 3.46 13.54
C ALA A 82 -11.75 4.34 13.86
N THR A 83 -12.81 3.74 14.41
CA THR A 83 -14.07 4.43 14.75
C THR A 83 -14.49 4.20 16.20
N ARG A 84 -15.40 5.05 16.68
CA ARG A 84 -15.96 4.89 18.02
C ARG A 84 -16.78 3.61 18.17
N GLU A 85 -17.44 3.16 17.10
CA GLU A 85 -18.22 1.95 17.06
C GLU A 85 -17.31 0.72 17.24
N GLN A 86 -16.19 0.66 16.52
CA GLN A 86 -15.20 -0.42 16.64
C GLN A 86 -14.56 -0.45 18.03
N ALA A 87 -14.14 0.72 18.55
CA ALA A 87 -13.66 0.83 19.93
C ALA A 87 -14.71 0.37 20.95
N GLY A 88 -15.99 0.68 20.68
CA GLY A 88 -17.14 0.26 21.48
C GLY A 88 -17.34 -1.27 21.53
N VAL A 89 -17.09 -1.97 20.43
CA VAL A 89 -17.16 -3.43 20.38
C VAL A 89 -16.13 -4.06 21.33
N LEU A 90 -14.86 -3.66 21.20
CA LEU A 90 -13.80 -4.15 22.10
C LEU A 90 -14.05 -3.81 23.55
N PHE A 91 -14.47 -2.59 23.82
CA PHE A 91 -14.86 -2.17 25.16
C PHE A 91 -16.03 -3.02 25.70
N GLY A 92 -16.98 -3.37 24.83
CA GLY A 92 -18.09 -4.25 25.14
C GLY A 92 -17.65 -5.64 25.61
N TYR A 93 -16.70 -6.26 24.90
CA TYR A 93 -16.11 -7.54 25.33
C TYR A 93 -15.51 -7.45 26.73
N VAL A 94 -14.67 -6.44 27.00
CA VAL A 94 -14.07 -6.25 28.34
C VAL A 94 -15.16 -6.04 29.39
N ARG A 95 -16.10 -5.13 29.13
CA ARG A 95 -17.21 -4.82 30.06
C ARG A 95 -18.08 -6.02 30.35
N ASN A 96 -18.50 -6.76 29.32
CA ASN A 96 -19.39 -7.92 29.48
C ASN A 96 -18.67 -9.05 30.22
N THR A 97 -17.40 -9.32 29.94
CA THR A 97 -16.62 -10.31 30.72
C THR A 97 -16.57 -9.93 32.20
N ILE A 98 -16.36 -8.64 32.54
CA ILE A 98 -16.38 -8.18 33.95
C ILE A 98 -17.75 -8.39 34.54
N LEU A 99 -18.83 -8.02 33.84
CA LEU A 99 -20.20 -8.13 34.35
C LEU A 99 -20.66 -9.60 34.55
N MET A 100 -20.10 -10.53 33.79
CA MET A 100 -20.41 -11.96 33.89
C MET A 100 -19.61 -12.68 35.00
N ASN A 101 -18.48 -12.11 35.45
CA ASN A 101 -17.66 -12.74 36.47
C ASN A 101 -17.68 -11.97 37.80
N PRO A 102 -18.23 -12.56 38.91
CA PRO A 102 -18.31 -11.90 40.23
C PRO A 102 -16.93 -11.51 40.79
N VAL A 103 -15.87 -12.28 40.49
CA VAL A 103 -14.52 -11.99 40.99
C VAL A 103 -13.96 -10.76 40.28
N LEU A 104 -14.17 -10.61 38.99
CA LEU A 104 -13.72 -9.41 38.26
C LEU A 104 -14.42 -8.14 38.76
N LYS A 105 -15.69 -8.20 39.14
CA LYS A 105 -16.43 -7.08 39.74
C LYS A 105 -15.85 -6.58 41.07
N GLN A 106 -15.09 -7.41 41.76
CA GLN A 106 -14.42 -7.03 43.00
C GLN A 106 -13.10 -6.26 42.76
N ALA A 107 -12.61 -6.28 41.55
CA ALA A 107 -11.35 -5.62 41.15
C ALA A 107 -11.53 -4.49 40.14
N LEU A 108 -12.56 -4.58 39.28
CA LEU A 108 -12.72 -3.71 38.11
C LEU A 108 -14.15 -3.10 38.10
N ILE A 109 -14.22 -1.77 37.95
CA ILE A 109 -15.49 -1.04 37.87
C ILE A 109 -15.67 -0.52 36.43
N PRO A 110 -16.61 -1.07 35.65
CA PRO A 110 -16.93 -0.57 34.33
C PRO A 110 -17.84 0.67 34.41
N TYR A 111 -17.34 1.80 33.91
CA TYR A 111 -18.11 3.00 33.61
C TYR A 111 -18.58 3.01 32.16
N ARG A 112 -19.18 4.11 31.72
CA ARG A 112 -19.74 4.18 30.34
C ARG A 112 -18.67 4.12 29.24
N LYS A 113 -17.48 4.69 29.50
CA LYS A 113 -16.38 4.80 28.49
C LYS A 113 -15.04 4.36 29.03
N GLU A 114 -14.94 4.02 30.27
CA GLU A 114 -13.71 3.66 30.96
C GLU A 114 -13.96 2.50 31.91
N ILE A 115 -12.92 1.77 32.25
CA ILE A 115 -12.92 0.76 33.33
C ILE A 115 -11.82 1.15 34.27
N HIS A 116 -12.13 1.22 35.56
CA HIS A 116 -11.18 1.60 36.61
C HIS A 116 -10.90 0.42 37.54
N LEU A 117 -9.72 0.42 38.13
CA LEU A 117 -9.42 -0.49 39.25
C LEU A 117 -10.13 -0.02 40.49
N LEU A 118 -10.76 -0.97 41.26
CA LEU A 118 -11.39 -0.66 42.53
C LEU A 118 -10.32 -0.33 43.58
N ASN A 119 -10.43 0.85 44.18
CA ASN A 119 -9.56 1.35 45.28
C ASN A 119 -8.05 1.39 44.93
N LYS A 120 -7.68 1.38 43.67
CA LYS A 120 -6.30 1.47 43.16
C LYS A 120 -6.21 2.35 41.94
N PRO A 121 -5.07 3.03 41.72
CA PRO A 121 -4.88 3.75 40.45
C PRO A 121 -4.76 2.77 39.30
N GLY A 122 -5.35 3.11 38.15
CA GLY A 122 -5.32 2.33 36.95
C GLY A 122 -6.65 2.33 36.20
N PHE A 123 -6.56 2.29 34.89
CA PHE A 123 -7.74 2.36 34.05
C PHE A 123 -7.53 1.72 32.68
N LEU A 124 -8.64 1.42 32.01
CA LEU A 124 -8.72 1.16 30.58
C LEU A 124 -9.63 2.20 29.96
N LYS A 125 -9.21 2.81 28.86
CA LYS A 125 -10.04 3.69 28.05
C LYS A 125 -9.87 3.43 26.55
N THR A 126 -10.87 3.84 25.77
CA THR A 126 -10.83 3.77 24.31
C THR A 126 -10.54 5.13 23.71
N ILE A 127 -9.77 5.14 22.62
CA ILE A 127 -9.48 6.34 21.83
C ILE A 127 -9.67 6.05 20.34
N THR A 128 -9.93 7.11 19.58
CA THR A 128 -10.02 7.05 18.10
C THR A 128 -9.22 8.21 17.52
N SER A 129 -8.98 8.15 16.21
CA SER A 129 -8.26 9.21 15.49
C SER A 129 -8.90 10.60 15.62
N ASP A 130 -10.19 10.69 15.89
CA ASP A 130 -10.89 11.97 16.13
C ASP A 130 -10.71 12.50 17.55
N GLY A 131 -10.13 11.72 18.45
CA GLY A 131 -9.94 12.04 19.88
C GLY A 131 -8.48 12.31 20.28
N LEU A 132 -7.64 12.76 19.35
CA LEU A 132 -6.20 13.02 19.55
C LEU A 132 -5.84 14.05 20.64
N SER A 133 -6.82 14.75 21.24
CA SER A 133 -6.59 15.78 22.29
C SER A 133 -6.18 15.23 23.67
N ASN A 134 -5.97 13.91 23.82
CA ASN A 134 -5.62 13.28 25.11
C ASN A 134 -4.11 13.03 25.29
N HIS A 135 -3.29 14.05 25.12
CA HIS A 135 -1.83 14.03 25.33
C HIS A 135 -1.39 13.96 26.80
N GLY A 136 -1.93 13.11 27.61
CA GLY A 136 -1.52 13.00 29.02
C GLY A 136 -1.47 11.58 29.55
N ALA A 137 -1.77 10.58 28.72
CA ALA A 137 -1.72 9.20 29.16
C ALA A 137 -0.27 8.67 29.10
N ASN A 138 0.09 7.90 30.13
CA ASN A 138 1.34 7.17 30.20
C ASN A 138 1.03 5.65 30.18
N PRO A 139 0.67 5.09 29.00
CA PRO A 139 0.14 3.74 28.90
C PRO A 139 1.18 2.68 29.28
N SER A 140 0.74 1.61 29.92
CA SER A 140 1.52 0.38 30.13
C SER A 140 1.22 -0.66 29.06
N LEU A 141 0.01 -0.60 28.49
CA LEU A 141 -0.41 -1.46 27.39
C LEU A 141 -1.25 -0.64 26.41
N ILE A 142 -0.92 -0.74 25.13
CA ILE A 142 -1.67 -0.16 24.02
C ILE A 142 -2.14 -1.31 23.13
N LEU A 143 -3.44 -1.32 22.84
CA LEU A 143 -4.07 -2.31 21.97
C LEU A 143 -4.66 -1.58 20.76
N CYS A 144 -4.08 -1.78 19.59
CA CYS A 144 -4.54 -1.17 18.35
C CYS A 144 -5.31 -2.20 17.53
N ASP A 145 -6.58 -1.91 17.24
CA ASP A 145 -7.45 -2.85 16.51
C ASP A 145 -7.71 -2.40 15.08
N GLU A 146 -7.78 -3.39 14.19
CA GLU A 146 -8.14 -3.26 12.78
C GLU A 146 -7.37 -2.13 12.07
N ILE A 147 -6.04 -2.16 12.16
CA ILE A 147 -5.15 -1.12 11.60
C ILE A 147 -5.43 -0.88 10.11
N HIS A 148 -5.82 -1.93 9.34
CA HIS A 148 -6.17 -1.80 7.93
C HIS A 148 -7.36 -0.86 7.66
N ALA A 149 -8.20 -0.60 8.67
CA ALA A 149 -9.34 0.31 8.57
C ALA A 149 -9.03 1.74 9.02
N TRP A 150 -7.81 2.00 9.53
CA TRP A 150 -7.43 3.33 9.98
C TRP A 150 -7.34 4.30 8.82
N ASN A 151 -7.80 5.54 9.06
CA ASN A 151 -7.77 6.60 8.06
C ASN A 151 -6.32 6.92 7.65
N GLU A 152 -6.05 7.04 6.35
CA GLU A 152 -4.71 7.24 5.80
C GLU A 152 -4.05 8.57 6.21
N HIS A 153 -4.82 9.56 6.66
CA HIS A 153 -4.29 10.84 7.14
C HIS A 153 -4.15 10.89 8.67
N LYS A 154 -5.22 10.50 9.38
CA LYS A 154 -5.28 10.57 10.85
C LYS A 154 -4.69 9.33 11.54
N GLY A 155 -4.67 8.19 10.86
CA GLY A 155 -4.13 6.93 11.38
C GLY A 155 -2.64 7.02 11.72
N PRO A 156 -1.78 7.50 10.81
CA PRO A 156 -0.36 7.72 11.08
C PRO A 156 -0.11 8.69 12.26
N GLU A 157 -0.91 9.76 12.36
CA GLU A 157 -0.79 10.72 13.49
C GLU A 157 -1.13 10.06 14.81
N LEU A 158 -2.24 9.30 14.88
CA LEU A 158 -2.63 8.53 16.06
C LEU A 158 -1.55 7.51 16.44
N TRP A 159 -1.03 6.78 15.46
CA TRP A 159 0.02 5.79 15.65
C TRP A 159 1.28 6.39 16.26
N GLU A 160 1.77 7.50 15.72
CA GLU A 160 2.96 8.18 16.26
C GLU A 160 2.70 8.77 17.66
N ALA A 161 1.50 9.31 17.92
CA ALA A 161 1.12 9.78 19.25
C ALA A 161 1.14 8.62 20.28
N LEU A 162 0.65 7.44 19.89
CA LEU A 162 0.69 6.24 20.72
C LEU A 162 2.12 5.75 20.97
N ARG A 163 2.95 5.69 19.92
CA ARG A 163 4.35 5.28 20.05
C ARG A 163 5.17 6.22 20.95
N THR A 164 4.98 7.52 20.79
CA THR A 164 5.66 8.52 21.63
C THR A 164 5.22 8.47 23.08
N SER A 165 3.94 8.14 23.35
CA SER A 165 3.43 7.98 24.71
C SER A 165 4.09 6.82 25.48
N MET A 166 4.71 5.88 24.80
CA MET A 166 5.43 4.75 25.40
C MET A 166 6.84 5.11 25.92
N ALA A 167 7.27 6.35 25.77
CA ALA A 167 8.64 6.75 26.14
C ALA A 167 8.86 6.85 27.66
N ALA A 168 7.81 7.15 28.43
CA ALA A 168 7.93 7.52 29.83
C ALA A 168 7.99 6.33 30.80
N ARG A 169 7.65 5.11 30.37
CA ARG A 169 7.74 3.89 31.19
C ARG A 169 7.82 2.64 30.30
N PRO A 170 8.19 1.46 30.89
CA PRO A 170 8.05 0.18 30.18
C PRO A 170 6.61 -0.02 29.72
N SER A 171 6.41 -0.14 28.42
CA SER A 171 5.11 -0.21 27.78
C SER A 171 5.17 -1.22 26.65
N GLN A 172 4.02 -1.85 26.36
CA GLN A 172 3.86 -2.74 25.20
C GLN A 172 2.73 -2.23 24.32
N MET A 173 2.94 -2.29 23.01
CA MET A 173 1.90 -2.07 21.99
C MET A 173 1.62 -3.37 21.25
N ILE A 174 0.37 -3.78 21.20
CA ILE A 174 -0.10 -4.92 20.40
C ILE A 174 -1.03 -4.37 19.33
N ALA A 175 -0.58 -4.44 18.09
CA ALA A 175 -1.32 -4.02 16.92
C ALA A 175 -1.88 -5.24 16.20
N ILE A 176 -3.18 -5.26 15.96
CA ILE A 176 -3.82 -6.35 15.24
C ILE A 176 -4.53 -5.84 14.00
N THR A 177 -4.49 -6.65 12.96
CA THR A 177 -5.12 -6.33 11.69
C THR A 177 -5.47 -7.58 10.90
N THR A 178 -6.31 -7.40 9.92
CA THR A 178 -6.50 -8.29 8.77
C THR A 178 -5.90 -7.60 7.56
N ALA A 179 -5.62 -8.31 6.48
CA ALA A 179 -5.19 -7.72 5.22
C ALA A 179 -6.15 -6.63 4.74
N GLY A 180 -5.59 -5.54 4.29
CA GLY A 180 -6.28 -4.36 3.78
C GLY A 180 -6.04 -4.10 2.30
N GLY A 181 -6.02 -2.84 1.91
CA GLY A 181 -5.56 -2.39 0.59
C GLY A 181 -4.03 -2.29 0.54
N ALA A 182 -3.45 -2.56 -0.61
CA ALA A 182 -2.04 -2.26 -0.85
C ALA A 182 -1.76 -0.76 -0.72
N PHE A 183 -0.51 -0.41 -0.39
CA PHE A 183 -0.01 0.97 -0.28
C PHE A 183 -0.66 1.84 0.81
N THR A 184 -1.46 1.23 1.68
CA THR A 184 -2.02 1.90 2.86
C THR A 184 -0.99 2.02 3.97
N PHE A 185 -1.33 2.81 5.00
CA PHE A 185 -0.54 2.88 6.23
C PHE A 185 -0.30 1.49 6.84
N ALA A 186 -1.35 0.67 6.92
CA ALA A 186 -1.25 -0.68 7.45
C ALA A 186 -0.37 -1.58 6.57
N HIS A 187 -0.40 -1.41 5.23
CA HIS A 187 0.45 -2.17 4.31
C HIS A 187 1.94 -1.87 4.53
N LYS A 188 2.32 -0.62 4.83
CA LYS A 188 3.72 -0.29 5.16
C LYS A 188 4.23 -1.05 6.39
N TRP A 189 3.36 -1.25 7.39
CA TRP A 189 3.69 -2.05 8.57
C TRP A 189 3.72 -3.54 8.27
N HIS A 190 2.87 -4.02 7.37
CA HIS A 190 2.97 -5.38 6.82
C HIS A 190 4.31 -5.63 6.13
N GLU A 191 4.73 -4.70 5.25
CA GLU A 191 6.04 -4.78 4.58
C GLU A 191 7.20 -4.78 5.59
N TYR A 192 7.13 -3.92 6.63
CA TYR A 192 8.13 -3.92 7.70
C TYR A 192 8.14 -5.24 8.47
N ALA A 193 6.97 -5.75 8.86
CA ALA A 193 6.81 -7.04 9.53
C ALA A 193 7.38 -8.19 8.70
N THR A 194 7.13 -8.19 7.39
CA THR A 194 7.65 -9.19 6.45
C THR A 194 9.19 -9.13 6.35
N LYS A 195 9.78 -7.93 6.31
CA LYS A 195 11.25 -7.76 6.30
C LYS A 195 11.90 -8.30 7.58
N VAL A 196 11.27 -8.06 8.74
CA VAL A 196 11.77 -8.63 10.02
C VAL A 196 11.62 -10.15 10.03
N LEU A 197 10.52 -10.71 9.55
CA LEU A 197 10.33 -12.17 9.45
C LEU A 197 11.32 -12.84 8.51
N ASN A 198 11.70 -12.18 7.43
CA ASN A 198 12.68 -12.69 6.46
C ASN A 198 14.14 -12.50 6.93
N GLY A 199 14.38 -11.77 8.02
CA GLY A 199 15.73 -11.45 8.50
C GLY A 199 16.41 -10.29 7.76
N ASP A 200 15.69 -9.56 6.91
CA ASP A 200 16.20 -8.37 6.21
C ASP A 200 16.42 -7.18 7.16
N VAL A 201 15.67 -7.16 8.26
CA VAL A 201 15.76 -6.16 9.34
C VAL A 201 15.86 -6.87 10.67
N ASP A 202 16.90 -6.56 11.45
CA ASP A 202 17.05 -7.03 12.83
C ASP A 202 16.40 -6.01 13.79
N ASP A 203 15.21 -6.35 14.32
CA ASP A 203 14.54 -5.57 15.37
C ASP A 203 14.10 -6.50 16.52
N PRO A 204 14.94 -6.67 17.54
CA PRO A 204 14.64 -7.56 18.67
C PRO A 204 13.48 -7.06 19.54
N SER A 205 13.08 -5.80 19.42
CA SER A 205 11.97 -5.20 20.18
C SER A 205 10.61 -5.41 19.53
N PHE A 206 10.59 -5.81 18.24
CA PHE A 206 9.41 -6.03 17.44
C PHE A 206 9.13 -7.51 17.21
N LEU A 207 7.89 -7.93 17.43
CA LEU A 207 7.45 -9.31 17.17
C LEU A 207 6.37 -9.30 16.08
N PRO A 208 6.71 -9.63 14.84
CA PRO A 208 5.72 -9.89 13.81
C PRO A 208 5.20 -11.32 13.88
N ILE A 209 3.88 -11.48 13.73
CA ILE A 209 3.18 -12.75 13.56
C ILE A 209 2.17 -12.57 12.44
N ILE A 210 2.32 -13.30 11.35
CA ILE A 210 1.45 -13.21 10.17
C ILE A 210 0.88 -14.59 9.85
N TYR A 211 -0.43 -14.72 10.00
CA TYR A 211 -1.20 -15.85 9.51
C TYR A 211 -1.87 -15.48 8.19
N GLY A 212 -1.58 -16.21 7.13
CA GLY A 212 -2.11 -15.94 5.80
C GLY A 212 -1.56 -16.87 4.74
N ALA A 213 -2.13 -16.77 3.55
CA ALA A 213 -1.68 -17.49 2.37
C ALA A 213 -0.78 -16.59 1.52
N LYS A 214 0.19 -17.17 0.81
CA LYS A 214 0.94 -16.47 -0.24
C LYS A 214 0.05 -16.24 -1.46
N ASP A 215 0.33 -15.20 -2.23
CA ASP A 215 -0.44 -14.87 -3.44
C ASP A 215 -0.38 -15.98 -4.51
N THR A 216 0.69 -16.80 -4.48
CA THR A 216 0.91 -17.94 -5.38
C THR A 216 0.19 -19.21 -4.95
N GLU A 217 -0.39 -19.27 -3.74
CA GLU A 217 -1.10 -20.43 -3.24
C GLU A 217 -2.56 -20.46 -3.75
N ASP A 218 -3.07 -21.64 -4.02
CA ASP A 218 -4.45 -21.82 -4.50
C ASP A 218 -5.46 -21.41 -3.42
N PRO A 219 -6.29 -20.39 -3.66
CA PRO A 219 -7.30 -19.95 -2.69
C PRO A 219 -8.40 -20.98 -2.44
N HIS A 220 -8.47 -22.01 -3.24
CA HIS A 220 -9.48 -23.06 -3.16
C HIS A 220 -8.99 -24.33 -2.44
N ASP A 221 -7.71 -24.36 -2.02
CA ASP A 221 -7.12 -25.50 -1.32
C ASP A 221 -7.42 -25.46 0.19
N PRO A 222 -8.09 -26.48 0.76
CA PRO A 222 -8.33 -26.59 2.20
C PRO A 222 -7.06 -26.54 3.07
N ALA A 223 -5.92 -27.03 2.56
CA ALA A 223 -4.66 -26.95 3.28
C ALA A 223 -4.18 -25.48 3.45
N VAL A 224 -4.43 -24.66 2.44
CA VAL A 224 -4.15 -23.21 2.49
C VAL A 224 -5.07 -22.52 3.49
N TRP A 225 -6.34 -22.93 3.57
CA TRP A 225 -7.28 -22.39 4.57
C TRP A 225 -6.83 -22.71 6.00
N ALA A 226 -6.42 -23.94 6.26
CA ALA A 226 -5.93 -24.36 7.57
C ALA A 226 -4.65 -23.63 7.99
N LYS A 227 -3.75 -23.39 7.05
CA LYS A 227 -2.53 -22.58 7.28
C LYS A 227 -2.86 -21.13 7.62
N ALA A 228 -3.80 -20.52 6.92
CA ALA A 228 -4.17 -19.12 7.12
C ALA A 228 -5.03 -18.89 8.38
N ASN A 229 -5.85 -19.86 8.79
CA ASN A 229 -6.80 -19.71 9.88
C ASN A 229 -6.46 -20.62 11.07
N PRO A 230 -5.66 -20.15 12.03
CA PRO A 230 -5.24 -20.96 13.17
C PRO A 230 -6.40 -21.29 14.14
N SER A 231 -7.57 -20.70 13.94
CA SER A 231 -8.82 -21.02 14.67
C SER A 231 -9.83 -21.83 13.85
N LEU A 232 -9.37 -22.44 12.74
CA LEU A 232 -10.23 -23.29 11.91
C LEU A 232 -10.75 -24.49 12.72
N GLY A 233 -12.05 -24.76 12.58
CA GLY A 233 -12.76 -25.79 13.36
C GLY A 233 -13.24 -25.30 14.74
N VAL A 234 -12.88 -24.09 15.16
CA VAL A 234 -13.35 -23.49 16.44
C VAL A 234 -14.21 -22.26 16.18
N THR A 235 -13.66 -21.22 15.56
CA THR A 235 -14.38 -19.97 15.29
C THR A 235 -14.64 -19.75 13.79
N VAL A 236 -13.91 -20.44 12.93
CA VAL A 236 -14.12 -20.52 11.48
C VAL A 236 -14.39 -21.97 11.15
N THR A 237 -15.52 -22.28 10.49
CA THR A 237 -15.84 -23.65 10.12
C THR A 237 -15.34 -23.99 8.72
N MET A 238 -15.06 -25.27 8.47
CA MET A 238 -14.63 -25.74 7.16
C MET A 238 -15.76 -25.59 6.14
N GLU A 239 -17.00 -25.91 6.54
CA GLU A 239 -18.19 -25.80 5.70
C GLU A 239 -18.42 -24.41 5.16
N TYR A 240 -18.20 -23.40 6.01
CA TYR A 240 -18.29 -21.98 5.58
C TYR A 240 -17.27 -21.64 4.51
N LEU A 241 -16.01 -22.06 4.67
CA LEU A 241 -14.96 -21.79 3.69
C LEU A 241 -15.18 -22.57 2.38
N GLU A 242 -15.70 -23.79 2.46
CA GLU A 242 -16.08 -24.57 1.28
C GLU A 242 -17.22 -23.92 0.49
N GLU A 243 -18.25 -23.42 1.17
CA GLU A 243 -19.36 -22.69 0.54
C GLU A 243 -18.85 -21.41 -0.15
N LEU A 244 -18.05 -20.64 0.57
CA LEU A 244 -17.45 -19.40 0.05
C LEU A 244 -16.55 -19.70 -1.16
N SER A 245 -15.72 -20.73 -1.08
CA SER A 245 -14.83 -21.16 -2.16
C SER A 245 -15.60 -21.62 -3.42
N ARG A 246 -16.72 -22.33 -3.24
CA ARG A 246 -17.57 -22.73 -4.38
C ARG A 246 -18.11 -21.53 -5.13
N THR A 247 -18.60 -20.52 -4.42
CA THR A 247 -19.09 -19.28 -5.03
C THR A 247 -17.97 -18.49 -5.69
N ALA A 248 -16.82 -18.42 -5.03
CA ALA A 248 -15.63 -17.67 -5.50
C ALA A 248 -15.07 -18.20 -6.83
N LYS A 249 -15.38 -19.45 -7.25
CA LYS A 249 -14.98 -19.98 -8.55
C LYS A 249 -15.68 -19.31 -9.73
N PHE A 250 -16.83 -18.68 -9.50
CA PHE A 250 -17.67 -18.09 -10.54
C PHE A 250 -17.93 -16.60 -10.32
N ASP A 251 -17.53 -16.05 -9.16
CA ASP A 251 -17.77 -14.67 -8.76
C ASP A 251 -16.48 -14.01 -8.26
N GLU A 252 -15.91 -13.14 -9.08
CA GLU A 252 -14.64 -12.47 -8.78
C GLU A 252 -14.69 -11.62 -7.48
N PRO A 253 -15.75 -10.82 -7.20
CA PRO A 253 -15.89 -10.14 -5.91
C PRO A 253 -15.79 -11.07 -4.70
N THR A 254 -16.43 -12.26 -4.79
CA THR A 254 -16.36 -13.28 -3.74
C THR A 254 -14.96 -13.87 -3.62
N LEU A 255 -14.25 -14.10 -4.73
CA LEU A 255 -12.84 -14.52 -4.71
C LEU A 255 -11.94 -13.51 -4.02
N LEU A 256 -12.09 -12.22 -4.35
CA LEU A 256 -11.34 -11.13 -3.70
C LEU A 256 -11.66 -11.06 -2.20
N SER A 257 -12.92 -11.29 -1.80
CA SER A 257 -13.32 -11.36 -0.40
C SER A 257 -12.69 -12.56 0.32
N LEU A 258 -12.71 -13.76 -0.28
CA LEU A 258 -12.07 -14.97 0.24
C LEU A 258 -10.56 -14.70 0.46
N ARG A 259 -9.86 -14.21 -0.55
CA ARG A 259 -8.43 -13.89 -0.49
C ARG A 259 -8.12 -12.89 0.63
N LYS A 260 -8.81 -11.77 0.66
CA LYS A 260 -8.55 -10.69 1.61
C LYS A 260 -8.95 -11.03 3.04
N LEU A 261 -10.19 -11.53 3.25
CA LEU A 261 -10.77 -11.63 4.58
C LEU A 261 -10.51 -12.97 5.27
N HIS A 262 -10.31 -14.05 4.48
CA HIS A 262 -10.16 -15.40 5.00
C HIS A 262 -8.80 -16.03 4.71
N LEU A 263 -8.06 -15.52 3.74
CA LEU A 263 -6.69 -15.93 3.48
C LEU A 263 -5.65 -14.86 3.84
N ASN A 264 -6.11 -13.71 4.31
CA ASN A 264 -5.26 -12.60 4.75
C ASN A 264 -4.26 -12.14 3.67
N GLN A 265 -4.67 -12.23 2.41
CA GLN A 265 -3.92 -11.70 1.26
C GLN A 265 -4.24 -10.23 1.09
N TRP A 266 -3.23 -9.39 0.96
CA TRP A 266 -3.43 -7.95 0.79
C TRP A 266 -4.06 -7.67 -0.57
N ALA A 267 -5.33 -7.20 -0.56
CA ALA A 267 -6.06 -6.90 -1.79
C ALA A 267 -5.43 -5.71 -2.49
N GLY A 268 -5.07 -5.91 -3.75
CA GLY A 268 -4.34 -4.91 -4.53
C GLY A 268 -2.84 -4.98 -4.31
N SER A 269 -2.26 -6.13 -3.96
CA SER A 269 -0.94 -6.46 -4.44
C SER A 269 -1.06 -6.65 -5.96
N ALA A 270 -1.53 -5.58 -6.64
CA ALA A 270 -1.31 -5.47 -8.05
C ALA A 270 0.20 -5.60 -8.19
N GLN A 271 0.62 -6.66 -8.86
CA GLN A 271 2.04 -6.93 -9.08
C GLN A 271 2.68 -5.64 -9.55
N PRO A 272 3.71 -5.11 -8.86
CA PRO A 272 4.36 -3.90 -9.35
C PRO A 272 4.80 -4.19 -10.77
N TYR A 273 4.53 -3.28 -11.67
CA TYR A 273 4.95 -3.43 -13.06
C TYR A 273 6.47 -3.62 -13.17
N ILE A 274 7.22 -2.80 -12.45
CA ILE A 274 8.67 -2.91 -12.31
C ILE A 274 9.02 -2.72 -10.83
N GLU A 275 9.76 -3.67 -10.27
CA GLU A 275 10.32 -3.55 -8.93
C GLU A 275 11.25 -2.33 -8.83
N LEU A 276 11.00 -1.45 -7.84
CA LEU A 276 11.76 -0.20 -7.68
C LEU A 276 13.27 -0.45 -7.57
N GLY A 277 13.68 -1.52 -6.87
CA GLY A 277 15.08 -1.91 -6.77
C GLY A 277 15.70 -2.27 -8.13
N THR A 278 14.92 -2.90 -9.02
CA THR A 278 15.37 -3.25 -10.37
C THR A 278 15.48 -2.02 -11.25
N TRP A 279 14.51 -1.11 -11.18
CA TRP A 279 14.58 0.20 -11.84
C TRP A 279 15.82 0.98 -11.41
N ASN A 280 16.02 1.15 -10.10
CA ASN A 280 17.15 1.92 -9.55
C ASN A 280 18.52 1.37 -9.96
N ARG A 281 18.64 0.06 -10.22
CA ARG A 281 19.88 -0.55 -10.74
C ARG A 281 20.20 -0.17 -12.19
N CYS A 282 19.24 0.41 -12.92
CA CYS A 282 19.42 0.96 -14.26
C CYS A 282 19.87 2.42 -14.25
N ALA A 283 19.96 3.07 -13.08
CA ALA A 283 20.49 4.42 -12.97
C ALA A 283 21.94 4.46 -13.47
N ALA A 284 22.22 5.35 -14.41
CA ALA A 284 23.52 5.47 -15.08
C ALA A 284 23.82 6.93 -15.41
N LYS A 285 25.10 7.24 -15.51
CA LYS A 285 25.51 8.52 -16.06
C LYS A 285 25.04 8.66 -17.50
N GLU A 286 24.76 9.88 -17.90
CA GLU A 286 24.40 10.21 -19.27
C GLU A 286 25.48 9.67 -20.25
N PRO A 287 25.09 8.91 -21.27
CA PRO A 287 26.02 8.41 -22.28
C PRO A 287 26.71 9.56 -23.04
N ILE A 288 28.00 9.40 -23.30
CA ILE A 288 28.73 10.37 -24.11
C ILE A 288 28.13 10.36 -25.53
N GLY A 289 27.83 11.54 -26.05
CA GLY A 289 27.23 11.70 -27.36
C GLY A 289 25.75 11.34 -27.43
N LEU A 290 25.02 11.39 -26.32
CA LEU A 290 23.58 11.11 -26.24
C LEU A 290 22.77 11.92 -27.29
N ALA A 291 23.19 13.16 -27.60
CA ALA A 291 22.55 14.00 -28.60
C ALA A 291 22.65 13.44 -30.05
N ASN A 292 23.50 12.42 -30.29
CA ASN A 292 23.58 11.74 -31.58
C ASN A 292 22.68 10.48 -31.65
N TRP A 293 22.03 10.15 -30.55
CA TRP A 293 21.07 9.03 -30.53
C TRP A 293 19.72 9.48 -31.08
N ARG A 294 18.97 8.55 -31.66
CA ARG A 294 17.59 8.82 -32.07
C ARG A 294 16.75 9.12 -30.83
N CYS A 295 15.97 10.19 -30.88
CA CYS A 295 15.26 10.69 -29.72
C CYS A 295 13.76 10.82 -30.00
N TYR A 296 12.95 10.22 -29.13
CA TYR A 296 11.51 10.26 -29.17
C TYR A 296 10.98 10.91 -27.88
N LEU A 297 9.99 11.78 -27.99
CA LEU A 297 9.35 12.42 -26.85
C LEU A 297 7.95 11.82 -26.62
N GLY A 298 7.76 11.14 -25.51
CA GLY A 298 6.44 10.71 -25.04
C GLY A 298 5.88 11.72 -24.04
N VAL A 299 4.61 12.07 -24.18
CA VAL A 299 3.94 13.01 -23.27
C VAL A 299 2.64 12.45 -22.72
N ASP A 300 2.41 12.69 -21.43
CA ASP A 300 1.13 12.46 -20.76
C ASP A 300 0.68 13.80 -20.17
N LEU A 301 -0.32 14.43 -20.81
CA LEU A 301 -0.71 15.82 -20.54
C LEU A 301 -1.95 15.88 -19.65
N ALA A 302 -1.80 16.48 -18.48
CA ALA A 302 -2.94 16.81 -17.61
C ALA A 302 -3.27 18.31 -17.69
N ALA A 303 -4.57 18.61 -17.73
CA ALA A 303 -5.04 20.00 -17.70
C ALA A 303 -5.29 20.50 -16.28
N VAL A 304 -5.87 19.68 -15.41
CA VAL A 304 -6.31 20.08 -14.06
C VAL A 304 -6.00 18.95 -13.07
N ASN A 305 -5.45 19.31 -11.92
CA ASN A 305 -5.29 18.43 -10.76
C ASN A 305 -4.43 17.19 -10.93
N ASP A 306 -3.55 17.17 -11.93
CA ASP A 306 -2.71 16.02 -12.22
C ASP A 306 -1.29 16.44 -12.62
N TRP A 307 -0.40 15.46 -12.75
CA TRP A 307 0.96 15.64 -13.24
C TRP A 307 0.96 15.70 -14.77
N THR A 308 1.83 16.54 -15.31
CA THR A 308 2.20 16.48 -16.72
C THR A 308 3.60 15.92 -16.82
N ALA A 309 3.78 14.88 -17.62
CA ALA A 309 5.05 14.21 -17.79
C ALA A 309 5.54 14.29 -19.24
N TYR A 310 6.81 14.60 -19.40
CA TYR A 310 7.53 14.66 -20.67
C TYR A 310 8.73 13.71 -20.57
N VAL A 311 8.76 12.66 -21.38
CA VAL A 311 9.78 11.63 -21.31
C VAL A 311 10.50 11.48 -22.63
N LEU A 312 11.79 11.79 -22.62
CA LEU A 312 12.68 11.52 -23.73
C LEU A 312 13.16 10.08 -23.68
N LEU A 313 13.00 9.37 -24.77
CA LEU A 313 13.54 8.05 -25.01
C LEU A 313 14.61 8.13 -26.12
N PHE A 314 15.84 7.87 -25.73
CA PHE A 314 16.97 7.80 -26.65
C PHE A 314 17.28 6.35 -27.00
N TRP A 315 17.60 6.10 -28.27
CA TRP A 315 17.98 4.79 -28.79
C TRP A 315 19.28 4.93 -29.62
N ASP A 316 20.28 4.09 -29.32
CA ASP A 316 21.61 4.13 -29.96
C ASP A 316 21.68 3.53 -31.37
N GLY A 317 20.53 3.07 -31.90
CA GLY A 317 20.45 2.37 -33.19
C GLY A 317 20.68 0.86 -33.09
N THR A 318 21.03 0.33 -31.93
CA THR A 318 21.25 -1.10 -31.71
C THR A 318 20.28 -1.65 -30.64
N ASP A 319 20.73 -1.79 -29.42
CA ASP A 319 19.98 -2.44 -28.37
C ASP A 319 19.97 -1.69 -27.03
N ARG A 320 20.56 -0.49 -26.97
CA ARG A 320 20.64 0.31 -25.76
C ARG A 320 19.72 1.52 -25.84
N PHE A 321 19.11 1.79 -24.69
CA PHE A 321 18.23 2.91 -24.50
C PHE A 321 18.69 3.78 -23.34
N TYR A 322 18.34 5.05 -23.38
CA TYR A 322 18.48 5.96 -22.26
C TYR A 322 17.24 6.86 -22.17
N THR A 323 16.85 7.25 -20.97
CA THR A 323 15.66 8.07 -20.77
C THR A 323 15.92 9.22 -19.81
N LYS A 324 15.40 10.41 -20.17
CA LYS A 324 15.37 11.62 -19.33
C LYS A 324 13.94 12.09 -19.19
N GLN A 325 13.60 12.64 -18.02
CA GLN A 325 12.22 12.97 -17.73
C GLN A 325 12.10 14.37 -17.16
N TYR A 326 11.03 15.07 -17.56
CA TYR A 326 10.64 16.36 -17.06
C TYR A 326 9.20 16.32 -16.58
N TYR A 327 8.92 17.03 -15.51
CA TYR A 327 7.60 17.01 -14.86
C TYR A 327 7.10 18.40 -14.56
N GLN A 328 5.78 18.61 -14.71
CA GLN A 328 5.08 19.81 -14.29
C GLN A 328 3.91 19.45 -13.39
N ILE A 329 3.68 20.27 -12.36
CA ILE A 329 2.53 20.23 -11.49
C ILE A 329 2.14 21.67 -11.13
N THR A 330 0.86 21.95 -10.88
CA THR A 330 0.44 23.29 -10.42
C THR A 330 0.56 23.44 -8.92
N GLU A 331 0.76 24.66 -8.41
CA GLU A 331 0.76 24.97 -6.97
C GLU A 331 -0.53 24.49 -6.29
N HIS A 332 -1.66 24.66 -6.96
CA HIS A 332 -2.96 24.19 -6.47
C HIS A 332 -2.99 22.66 -6.31
N SER A 333 -2.54 21.91 -7.33
CA SER A 333 -2.46 20.45 -7.27
C SER A 333 -1.48 19.96 -6.20
N MET A 334 -0.35 20.65 -6.03
CA MET A 334 0.61 20.34 -4.98
C MET A 334 0.04 20.53 -3.57
N ASN A 335 -0.77 21.59 -3.36
CA ASN A 335 -1.30 21.95 -2.04
C ASN A 335 -2.69 21.35 -1.74
N LYS A 336 -3.30 20.65 -2.68
CA LYS A 336 -4.61 19.99 -2.44
C LYS A 336 -4.53 18.96 -1.32
N ARG A 337 -5.63 18.86 -0.52
CA ARG A 337 -5.80 17.81 0.49
C ARG A 337 -5.63 16.38 -0.04
N LYS A 338 -5.83 16.16 -1.35
CA LYS A 338 -5.63 14.85 -2.00
C LYS A 338 -4.16 14.55 -2.32
N ASN A 339 -3.28 15.56 -2.34
CA ASN A 339 -1.85 15.29 -2.48
C ASN A 339 -1.31 14.77 -1.14
N LYS A 340 -0.95 13.52 -1.11
CA LYS A 340 -0.45 12.84 0.09
C LYS A 340 0.95 13.31 0.50
N TYR A 341 1.70 13.98 -0.41
CA TYR A 341 3.13 14.24 -0.23
C TYR A 341 3.58 15.66 -0.63
N PRO A 342 2.94 16.74 -0.15
CA PRO A 342 3.30 18.10 -0.56
C PRO A 342 4.75 18.46 -0.22
N ASN A 343 5.28 17.98 0.90
CA ASN A 343 6.66 18.21 1.30
C ASN A 343 7.66 17.47 0.40
N LEU A 344 7.30 16.29 -0.10
CA LEU A 344 8.12 15.54 -1.05
C LEU A 344 8.21 16.26 -2.38
N VAL A 345 7.09 16.80 -2.90
CA VAL A 345 7.05 17.59 -4.14
C VAL A 345 7.88 18.88 -3.99
N ARG A 346 7.78 19.59 -2.85
CA ARG A 346 8.62 20.77 -2.58
C ARG A 346 10.12 20.43 -2.55
N ASN A 347 10.48 19.27 -2.00
CA ASN A 347 11.85 18.81 -2.03
C ASN A 347 12.32 18.52 -3.46
N TRP A 348 11.50 17.88 -4.28
CA TRP A 348 11.81 17.65 -5.69
C TRP A 348 11.93 18.96 -6.49
N GLN A 349 11.04 19.93 -6.24
CA GLN A 349 11.13 21.27 -6.82
C GLN A 349 12.46 21.96 -6.48
N LYS A 350 12.85 21.93 -5.20
CA LYS A 350 14.11 22.52 -4.73
C LYS A 350 15.34 21.95 -5.44
N HIS A 351 15.30 20.68 -5.82
CA HIS A 351 16.40 19.99 -6.51
C HIS A 351 16.22 19.97 -8.04
N GLY A 352 15.24 20.67 -8.59
CA GLY A 352 15.05 20.79 -10.04
C GLY A 352 14.43 19.56 -10.73
N HIS A 353 13.86 18.64 -9.96
CA HIS A 353 13.23 17.42 -10.51
C HIS A 353 11.79 17.62 -11.00
N VAL A 354 11.16 18.72 -10.62
CA VAL A 354 9.80 19.08 -11.04
C VAL A 354 9.67 20.59 -11.14
N GLU A 355 8.98 21.08 -12.17
CA GLU A 355 8.55 22.45 -12.32
C GLU A 355 7.18 22.64 -11.68
N VAL A 356 7.07 23.55 -10.71
CA VAL A 356 5.80 23.91 -10.09
C VAL A 356 5.29 25.18 -10.74
N LEU A 357 4.16 25.06 -11.45
CA LEU A 357 3.53 26.18 -12.15
C LEU A 357 2.61 26.97 -11.22
N PRO A 358 2.55 28.30 -11.32
CA PRO A 358 1.65 29.11 -10.52
C PRO A 358 0.17 28.84 -10.92
N GLY A 359 -0.75 28.98 -9.94
CA GLY A 359 -2.18 28.90 -10.17
C GLY A 359 -2.76 27.47 -10.11
N GLU A 360 -3.92 27.32 -10.75
CA GLU A 360 -4.76 26.12 -10.63
C GLU A 360 -4.66 25.16 -11.81
N VAL A 361 -4.28 25.65 -12.99
CA VAL A 361 -4.33 24.92 -14.26
C VAL A 361 -2.97 24.96 -14.95
N ASN A 362 -2.53 23.82 -15.45
CA ASN A 362 -1.42 23.75 -16.40
C ASN A 362 -1.96 24.18 -17.78
N THR A 363 -1.64 25.38 -18.19
CA THR A 363 -2.22 26.00 -19.40
C THR A 363 -1.62 25.42 -20.68
N THR A 364 -2.32 25.55 -21.79
CA THR A 364 -1.79 25.16 -23.12
C THR A 364 -0.46 25.88 -23.44
N PRO A 365 -0.30 27.20 -23.21
CA PRO A 365 0.97 27.88 -23.40
C PRO A 365 2.12 27.28 -22.56
N ASP A 366 1.89 26.91 -21.30
CA ASP A 366 2.93 26.30 -20.44
C ASP A 366 3.39 24.95 -20.99
N ARG A 367 2.43 24.12 -21.41
CA ARG A 367 2.74 22.80 -22.00
C ARG A 367 3.46 22.93 -23.34
N VAL A 368 3.02 23.82 -24.20
CA VAL A 368 3.68 24.11 -25.49
C VAL A 368 5.09 24.63 -25.25
N ARG A 369 5.26 25.63 -24.39
CA ARG A 369 6.58 26.17 -24.02
C ARG A 369 7.53 25.04 -23.63
N ARG A 370 7.08 24.13 -22.75
CA ARG A 370 7.94 23.04 -22.28
C ARG A 370 8.31 22.05 -23.37
N ILE A 371 7.37 21.68 -24.24
CA ILE A 371 7.67 20.82 -25.40
C ILE A 371 8.69 21.49 -26.31
N LEU A 372 8.55 22.80 -26.60
CA LEU A 372 9.47 23.52 -27.46
C LEU A 372 10.86 23.62 -26.85
N GLU A 373 11.00 23.93 -25.56
CA GLU A 373 12.28 23.94 -24.84
C GLU A 373 12.97 22.57 -24.94
N ILE A 374 12.25 21.47 -24.75
CA ILE A 374 12.80 20.12 -24.89
C ILE A 374 13.26 19.83 -26.32
N CYS A 375 12.49 20.25 -27.33
CA CYS A 375 12.86 20.07 -28.74
C CYS A 375 14.03 20.99 -29.17
N ASP A 376 14.22 22.12 -28.52
CA ASP A 376 15.36 23.02 -28.76
C ASP A 376 16.64 22.45 -28.09
N GLU A 377 16.52 21.77 -26.95
CA GLU A 377 17.63 21.13 -26.21
C GLU A 377 18.07 19.80 -26.82
N TRP A 378 17.12 19.01 -27.32
CA TRP A 378 17.36 17.63 -27.77
C TRP A 378 16.87 17.40 -29.20
N PRO A 379 17.54 16.53 -30.00
CA PRO A 379 17.17 16.22 -31.38
C PRO A 379 15.93 15.32 -31.44
N VAL A 380 14.80 15.81 -31.00
CA VAL A 380 13.54 15.06 -31.00
C VAL A 380 13.07 14.82 -32.44
N GLU A 381 12.96 13.56 -32.84
CA GLU A 381 12.47 13.17 -34.16
C GLU A 381 10.94 13.17 -34.24
N ALA A 382 10.26 12.83 -33.13
CA ALA A 382 8.81 12.77 -33.09
C ALA A 382 8.29 12.90 -31.65
N VAL A 383 7.07 13.43 -31.51
CA VAL A 383 6.32 13.53 -30.26
C VAL A 383 5.15 12.53 -30.30
N PHE A 384 5.05 11.71 -29.26
CA PHE A 384 3.98 10.73 -29.06
C PHE A 384 3.13 11.10 -27.86
N PHE A 385 1.82 11.05 -28.00
CA PHE A 385 0.90 11.55 -26.98
C PHE A 385 -0.42 10.76 -26.93
N ASP A 386 -1.01 10.68 -25.73
CA ASP A 386 -2.41 10.26 -25.59
C ASP A 386 -3.33 11.40 -26.05
N PRO A 387 -4.29 11.17 -26.98
CA PRO A 387 -5.16 12.22 -27.50
C PRO A 387 -6.06 12.86 -26.43
N TRP A 388 -6.22 12.24 -25.27
CA TRP A 388 -7.04 12.78 -24.19
C TRP A 388 -6.43 14.07 -23.63
N ASN A 389 -7.15 15.19 -23.70
CA ASN A 389 -6.73 16.53 -23.28
C ASN A 389 -5.47 17.12 -23.98
N ALA A 390 -5.02 16.54 -25.09
CA ALA A 390 -3.79 16.96 -25.75
C ALA A 390 -4.03 17.82 -27.00
N ALA A 391 -5.22 17.82 -27.59
CA ALA A 391 -5.51 18.34 -28.92
C ALA A 391 -4.98 19.76 -29.15
N GLU A 392 -5.35 20.74 -28.33
CA GLU A 392 -4.94 22.13 -28.48
C GLU A 392 -3.41 22.34 -28.34
N THR A 393 -2.78 21.63 -27.39
CA THR A 393 -1.33 21.67 -27.20
C THR A 393 -0.60 21.12 -28.43
N ILE A 394 -1.06 19.97 -28.92
CA ILE A 394 -0.43 19.29 -30.06
C ILE A 394 -0.64 20.03 -31.36
N ASP A 395 -1.78 20.67 -31.57
CA ASP A 395 -2.01 21.50 -32.75
C ASP A 395 -1.04 22.68 -32.84
N GLN A 396 -0.72 23.33 -31.73
CA GLN A 396 0.31 24.39 -31.69
C GLN A 396 1.71 23.83 -31.97
N VAL A 397 2.06 22.66 -31.45
CA VAL A 397 3.34 21.99 -31.76
C VAL A 397 3.42 21.60 -33.25
N ARG A 398 2.33 21.07 -33.81
CA ARG A 398 2.22 20.74 -35.25
C ARG A 398 2.37 21.97 -36.16
N GLN A 399 1.87 23.14 -35.74
CA GLN A 399 2.07 24.39 -36.47
C GLN A 399 3.54 24.76 -36.60
N LYS A 400 4.39 24.48 -35.57
CA LYS A 400 5.82 24.79 -35.60
C LYS A 400 6.64 23.74 -36.33
N PHE A 401 6.40 22.47 -36.13
CA PHE A 401 7.23 21.37 -36.63
C PHE A 401 6.62 20.56 -37.80
N GLY A 402 5.38 20.82 -38.14
CA GLY A 402 4.65 20.08 -39.18
C GLY A 402 3.79 18.91 -38.67
N ALA A 403 2.81 18.51 -39.45
CA ALA A 403 1.83 17.50 -39.06
C ALA A 403 2.43 16.12 -38.79
N LYS A 404 3.53 15.77 -39.45
CA LYS A 404 4.22 14.47 -39.32
C LYS A 404 5.18 14.39 -38.10
N PHE A 405 5.19 15.41 -37.25
CA PHE A 405 6.02 15.43 -36.06
C PHE A 405 5.32 14.88 -34.81
N CYS A 406 3.98 14.86 -34.78
CA CYS A 406 3.19 14.47 -33.63
C CYS A 406 2.25 13.31 -33.96
N PHE A 407 2.33 12.21 -33.20
CA PHE A 407 1.58 10.97 -33.41
C PHE A 407 0.75 10.58 -32.19
N GLU A 408 -0.47 10.15 -32.42
CA GLU A 408 -1.37 9.68 -31.38
C GLU A 408 -1.03 8.26 -30.92
N VAL A 409 -0.96 8.05 -29.61
CA VAL A 409 -0.82 6.74 -28.97
C VAL A 409 -1.93 6.61 -27.92
N ARG A 410 -2.99 5.89 -28.27
CA ARG A 410 -4.08 5.61 -27.32
C ARG A 410 -3.64 4.60 -26.29
N GLN A 411 -3.85 4.90 -25.01
CA GLN A 411 -3.45 4.04 -23.88
C GLN A 411 -4.38 2.81 -23.74
N GLY A 412 -4.67 2.12 -24.84
CA GLY A 412 -5.42 0.86 -24.88
C GLY A 412 -4.51 -0.35 -25.08
N VAL A 413 -5.01 -1.55 -24.78
CA VAL A 413 -4.28 -2.84 -24.85
C VAL A 413 -3.46 -3.00 -26.15
N LEU A 414 -4.07 -2.68 -27.29
CA LEU A 414 -3.43 -2.85 -28.61
C LEU A 414 -2.16 -2.02 -28.78
N MET A 415 -2.09 -0.85 -28.18
CA MET A 415 -0.98 0.10 -28.36
C MET A 415 0.09 -0.02 -27.29
N ILE A 416 -0.27 -0.45 -26.04
CA ILE A 416 0.67 -0.41 -24.92
C ILE A 416 1.18 -1.79 -24.48
N ASN A 417 0.56 -2.91 -24.89
CA ASN A 417 0.97 -4.26 -24.49
C ASN A 417 2.45 -4.55 -24.83
N GLU A 418 2.84 -4.42 -26.08
CA GLU A 418 4.23 -4.69 -26.51
C GLU A 418 5.23 -3.67 -25.94
N PRO A 419 4.95 -2.35 -25.90
CA PRO A 419 5.80 -1.39 -25.21
C PRO A 419 6.01 -1.71 -23.72
N MET A 420 4.99 -2.17 -23.00
CA MET A 420 5.14 -2.58 -21.61
C MET A 420 6.04 -3.82 -21.47
N LYS A 421 5.80 -4.85 -22.26
CA LYS A 421 6.66 -6.04 -22.29
C LYS A 421 8.11 -5.69 -22.66
N LEU A 422 8.30 -4.75 -23.60
CA LEU A 422 9.62 -4.26 -24.00
C LEU A 422 10.31 -3.53 -22.83
N LEU A 423 9.65 -2.55 -22.19
CA LEU A 423 10.24 -1.82 -21.06
C LEU A 423 10.65 -2.77 -19.94
N TYR A 424 9.79 -3.72 -19.59
CA TYR A 424 10.10 -4.74 -18.59
C TYR A 424 11.38 -5.51 -18.95
N ARG A 425 11.51 -6.01 -20.19
CA ARG A 425 12.70 -6.71 -20.66
C ARG A 425 13.95 -5.84 -20.62
N LEU A 426 13.87 -4.58 -21.08
CA LEU A 426 14.99 -3.63 -21.08
C LEU A 426 15.50 -3.37 -19.67
N VAL A 427 14.60 -3.23 -18.70
CA VAL A 427 14.95 -3.01 -17.27
C VAL A 427 15.58 -4.27 -16.68
N GLN A 428 15.00 -5.46 -16.90
CA GLN A 428 15.57 -6.72 -16.40
C GLN A 428 16.97 -7.00 -16.98
N GLN A 429 17.20 -6.65 -18.24
CA GLN A 429 18.48 -6.83 -18.92
C GLN A 429 19.45 -5.66 -18.72
N ARG A 430 19.07 -4.60 -18.01
CA ARG A 430 19.82 -3.35 -17.83
C ARG A 430 20.25 -2.71 -19.15
N ARG A 431 19.37 -2.78 -20.15
CA ARG A 431 19.57 -2.18 -21.48
C ARG A 431 18.96 -0.80 -21.62
N ILE A 432 18.27 -0.31 -20.60
CA ILE A 432 17.79 1.06 -20.48
C ILE A 432 18.47 1.75 -19.29
N GLY A 433 19.12 2.88 -19.56
CA GLY A 433 19.66 3.77 -18.52
C GLY A 433 18.74 4.93 -18.23
N HIS A 434 18.90 5.55 -17.05
CA HIS A 434 18.20 6.78 -16.68
C HIS A 434 19.02 7.62 -15.69
N ASP A 435 18.71 8.91 -15.57
CA ASP A 435 19.43 9.90 -14.76
C ASP A 435 19.20 9.74 -13.24
N GLY A 436 18.40 8.79 -12.80
CA GLY A 436 18.07 8.61 -11.38
C GLY A 436 17.03 9.58 -10.84
N ASN A 437 16.24 10.22 -11.71
CA ASN A 437 15.19 11.16 -11.29
C ASN A 437 14.22 10.52 -10.28
N PRO A 438 14.12 11.06 -9.03
CA PRO A 438 13.29 10.45 -7.98
C PRO A 438 11.78 10.54 -8.26
N VAL A 439 11.33 11.49 -9.09
CA VAL A 439 9.93 11.59 -9.51
C VAL A 439 9.58 10.41 -10.41
N THR A 440 10.47 10.06 -11.36
CA THR A 440 10.29 8.86 -12.20
C THR A 440 10.25 7.60 -11.38
N ALA A 441 11.17 7.44 -10.43
CA ALA A 441 11.22 6.30 -9.53
C ALA A 441 9.89 6.16 -8.73
N TRP A 442 9.32 7.29 -8.31
CA TRP A 442 8.03 7.31 -7.63
C TRP A 442 6.88 6.91 -8.57
N HIS A 443 6.81 7.41 -9.81
CA HIS A 443 5.80 6.99 -10.79
C HIS A 443 5.92 5.49 -11.13
N ILE A 444 7.13 4.97 -11.32
CA ILE A 444 7.38 3.54 -11.55
C ILE A 444 6.86 2.70 -10.37
N SER A 445 7.15 3.11 -9.13
CA SER A 445 6.70 2.39 -7.93
C SER A 445 5.18 2.37 -7.75
N ASN A 446 4.47 3.34 -8.32
CA ASN A 446 3.02 3.41 -8.31
C ASN A 446 2.36 2.64 -9.47
N THR A 447 3.15 2.22 -10.46
CA THR A 447 2.59 1.53 -11.64
C THR A 447 2.40 0.06 -11.35
N THR A 448 1.16 -0.39 -11.52
CA THR A 448 0.77 -1.78 -11.29
C THR A 448 0.48 -2.46 -12.62
N LEU A 449 0.94 -3.70 -12.76
CA LEU A 449 0.71 -4.53 -13.93
C LEU A 449 -0.68 -5.17 -13.86
N GLN A 450 -1.41 -5.05 -14.93
CA GLN A 450 -2.64 -5.81 -15.15
C GLN A 450 -2.44 -6.72 -16.36
N ILE A 451 -2.63 -8.02 -16.18
CA ILE A 451 -2.55 -9.02 -17.24
C ILE A 451 -3.96 -9.56 -17.47
N ASP A 452 -4.40 -9.55 -18.72
CA ASP A 452 -5.69 -10.15 -19.08
C ASP A 452 -5.54 -11.67 -19.36
N LYS A 453 -6.65 -12.35 -19.60
CA LYS A 453 -6.68 -13.79 -19.89
C LYS A 453 -5.93 -14.22 -21.18
N ASN A 454 -5.55 -13.28 -22.02
CA ASN A 454 -4.81 -13.49 -23.25
C ASN A 454 -3.33 -13.08 -23.13
N ASP A 455 -2.84 -12.90 -21.88
CA ASP A 455 -1.48 -12.43 -21.58
C ASP A 455 -1.18 -11.02 -22.15
N ASN A 456 -2.18 -10.18 -22.31
CA ASN A 456 -1.94 -8.78 -22.64
C ASN A 456 -1.68 -7.95 -21.40
N TRP A 457 -0.64 -7.13 -21.45
CA TRP A 457 -0.19 -6.28 -20.36
C TRP A 457 -0.76 -4.87 -20.49
N THR A 458 -1.30 -4.37 -19.41
CA THR A 458 -1.77 -2.99 -19.27
C THR A 458 -1.45 -2.45 -17.89
N PHE A 459 -1.54 -1.13 -17.73
CA PHE A 459 -1.56 -0.49 -16.43
C PHE A 459 -2.95 0.08 -16.12
N ASN A 460 -3.33 0.12 -14.85
CA ASN A 460 -4.64 0.63 -14.46
C ASN A 460 -4.47 1.91 -13.63
N LYS A 461 -4.72 3.08 -14.25
CA LYS A 461 -4.67 4.39 -13.57
C LYS A 461 -5.66 4.50 -12.40
N LYS A 462 -6.82 3.81 -12.46
CA LYS A 462 -7.85 3.86 -11.41
C LYS A 462 -7.47 3.07 -10.15
N ASN A 463 -6.74 1.99 -10.32
CA ASN A 463 -6.32 1.09 -9.24
C ASN A 463 -4.86 1.32 -8.84
N ALA A 464 -4.17 2.28 -9.45
CA ALA A 464 -2.82 2.67 -9.05
C ALA A 464 -2.84 3.30 -7.65
N PRO A 465 -1.83 3.03 -6.81
CA PRO A 465 -1.73 3.61 -5.46
C PRO A 465 -1.69 5.13 -5.44
N ASP A 466 -1.05 5.68 -6.47
CA ASP A 466 -0.93 7.11 -6.73
C ASP A 466 -0.67 7.35 -8.23
N LYS A 467 -0.11 8.49 -8.60
CA LYS A 467 0.11 8.91 -9.99
C LYS A 467 1.15 8.06 -10.71
N ILE A 468 0.91 7.81 -11.99
CA ILE A 468 1.76 6.99 -12.88
C ILE A 468 2.12 7.68 -14.19
N ASP A 469 1.87 8.99 -14.29
CA ASP A 469 1.95 9.77 -15.54
C ASP A 469 3.35 9.69 -16.20
N GLY A 470 4.41 9.65 -15.39
CA GLY A 470 5.77 9.45 -15.89
C GLY A 470 5.99 8.10 -16.54
N THR A 471 5.43 7.03 -15.95
CA THR A 471 5.48 5.69 -16.54
C THR A 471 4.64 5.63 -17.82
N ALA A 472 3.46 6.23 -17.80
CA ALA A 472 2.57 6.30 -18.95
C ALA A 472 3.24 7.03 -20.14
N ALA A 473 3.90 8.17 -19.88
CA ALA A 473 4.65 8.91 -20.90
C ALA A 473 5.85 8.10 -21.45
N LEU A 474 6.57 7.34 -20.60
CA LEU A 474 7.66 6.47 -21.05
C LEU A 474 7.15 5.33 -21.95
N ILE A 475 6.03 4.71 -21.57
CA ILE A 475 5.39 3.67 -22.38
C ILE A 475 4.87 4.27 -23.71
N THR A 476 4.36 5.50 -23.68
CA THR A 476 3.94 6.21 -24.91
C THR A 476 5.12 6.48 -25.86
N ALA A 477 6.29 6.86 -25.34
CA ALA A 477 7.51 7.01 -26.16
C ALA A 477 7.96 5.67 -26.76
N LEU A 478 7.93 4.60 -25.95
CA LEU A 478 8.26 3.24 -26.43
C LEU A 478 7.26 2.71 -27.45
N ALA A 479 5.97 3.05 -27.32
CA ALA A 479 4.97 2.70 -28.34
C ALA A 479 5.30 3.36 -29.67
N GLY A 480 5.71 4.63 -29.66
CA GLY A 480 6.20 5.31 -30.84
C GLY A 480 7.42 4.63 -31.47
N TYR A 481 8.38 4.22 -30.64
CA TYR A 481 9.53 3.44 -31.12
C TYR A 481 9.12 2.12 -31.77
N VAL A 482 8.28 1.30 -31.12
CA VAL A 482 7.85 0.00 -31.62
C VAL A 482 7.09 0.14 -32.96
N HIS A 483 6.17 1.09 -33.07
CA HIS A 483 5.38 1.27 -34.29
C HIS A 483 6.18 1.87 -35.44
N ASN A 484 7.10 2.79 -35.18
CA ASN A 484 7.98 3.33 -36.23
C ASN A 484 9.02 2.31 -36.72
N ALA A 485 9.53 1.45 -35.84
CA ALA A 485 10.44 0.38 -36.22
C ALA A 485 9.74 -0.68 -37.14
N GLN A 486 8.47 -1.00 -36.85
CA GLN A 486 7.67 -1.89 -37.69
C GLN A 486 7.36 -1.29 -39.07
N ALA A 487 7.03 0.01 -39.12
CA ALA A 487 6.78 0.70 -40.38
C ALA A 487 8.01 0.70 -41.31
N SER A 488 9.21 0.91 -40.76
CA SER A 488 10.45 0.87 -41.53
C SER A 488 10.80 -0.54 -42.03
N GLN A 489 10.49 -1.60 -41.29
CA GLN A 489 10.67 -2.98 -41.77
C GLN A 489 9.67 -3.35 -42.87
N SER A 490 8.44 -2.86 -42.81
CA SER A 490 7.41 -3.11 -43.85
C SER A 490 7.75 -2.45 -45.18
N VAL A 491 8.39 -1.27 -45.16
CA VAL A 491 8.82 -0.58 -46.41
C VAL A 491 9.94 -1.35 -47.13
N TYR A 492 10.84 -2.00 -46.38
CA TYR A 492 11.88 -2.85 -47.01
C TYR A 492 11.35 -4.20 -47.56
N GLN A 493 10.17 -4.65 -47.10
CA GLN A 493 9.53 -5.87 -47.64
C GLN A 493 8.67 -5.60 -48.89
N THR A 494 8.32 -4.35 -49.18
CA THR A 494 7.49 -3.96 -50.34
C THR A 494 8.30 -3.54 -51.56
N GLU A 495 9.63 -3.35 -51.47
CA GLU A 495 10.47 -3.00 -52.61
C GLU A 495 11.04 -4.20 -53.38
N ASP A 496 10.81 -5.44 -52.95
CA ASP A 496 11.32 -6.65 -53.62
C ASP A 496 10.30 -7.36 -54.52
N ILE A 497 9.22 -6.71 -54.94
CA ILE A 497 8.33 -7.25 -56.00
C ILE A 497 8.17 -6.24 -57.12
N ILE A 498 9.23 -6.02 -57.87
CA ILE A 498 9.15 -5.63 -59.28
C ILE A 498 10.07 -6.57 -60.05
N PHE A 499 9.52 -7.66 -60.56
CA PHE A 499 10.07 -8.37 -61.70
C PHE A 499 8.97 -8.65 -62.71
N VAL A 500 9.11 -7.92 -63.81
CA VAL A 500 8.93 -8.26 -65.23
C VAL A 500 7.76 -9.17 -65.57
#